data_391f97e81c9cf51a3f3387135796c65b
#
_entry.id   391f97e81c9cf51a3f3387135796c65b
#
_cell.length_a   1.000
_cell.length_b   1.000
_cell.length_c   1.000
_cell.angle_alpha   90.00
_cell.angle_beta   90.00
_cell.angle_gamma   90.00
#
_symmetry.space_group_name_H-M   'P 1'
#
loop_
_entity.id
_entity.type
_entity.pdbx_description
1 polymer ?
#
loop_
_entity_poly.entity_id
_entity_poly.type
_entity_poly.pdbx_seq_one_letter_code
_entity_poly.pdbx_strand_id
1 'polypeptide(L)'
;MTGDAEHDCRFFVSYTGVKLPLRLVNAIEPDQLSNRNTFIRGFFDRAGALTGFEKVVYGEIELTHCYAYHPGGALRRAEIVMLDEEPVTLHFDESGAPITGATNASGEARS
;
A
#
# COMPACT_ATOMS: atom_id res chain seq x y z
N MET A 1 -12.83 -2.79 19.64
CA MET A 1 -13.23 -3.13 18.33
C MET A 1 -13.50 -1.94 17.42
N THR A 2 -13.52 -0.79 17.93
CA THR A 2 -13.79 0.34 17.08
C THR A 2 -12.77 0.50 15.97
N GLY A 3 -11.50 0.24 16.25
CA GLY A 3 -10.50 0.37 15.22
C GLY A 3 -10.73 -0.59 14.07
N ASP A 4 -11.27 -1.76 14.35
CA ASP A 4 -11.52 -2.73 13.32
C ASP A 4 -12.63 -2.30 12.40
N ALA A 5 -13.56 -1.49 12.89
CA ALA A 5 -14.67 -1.06 12.08
C ALA A 5 -14.24 -0.10 10.98
N GLU A 6 -13.05 0.48 11.11
CA GLU A 6 -12.57 1.45 10.14
C GLU A 6 -11.69 0.84 9.07
N HIS A 7 -11.41 -0.43 9.20
CA HIS A 7 -10.54 -1.11 8.25
C HIS A 7 -11.20 -2.37 7.76
N ASP A 8 -11.09 -2.59 6.47
CA ASP A 8 -11.61 -3.78 5.83
C ASP A 8 -10.41 -4.49 5.20
N CYS A 9 -10.26 -5.77 5.49
CA CYS A 9 -9.14 -6.55 4.97
C CYS A 9 -9.67 -7.53 3.95
N ARG A 10 -9.12 -7.48 2.74
CA ARG A 10 -9.52 -8.37 1.65
C ARG A 10 -8.31 -9.00 1.01
N PHE A 11 -8.52 -10.10 0.34
CA PHE A 11 -7.43 -10.87 -0.24
C PHE A 11 -7.53 -10.90 -1.75
N PHE A 12 -6.37 -10.87 -2.41
CA PHE A 12 -6.31 -10.77 -3.86
C PHE A 12 -5.17 -11.65 -4.39
N VAL A 13 -5.25 -11.99 -5.66
CA VAL A 13 -4.20 -12.77 -6.29
C VAL A 13 -2.97 -11.92 -6.56
N SER A 14 -3.17 -10.68 -7.01
CA SER A 14 -2.05 -9.87 -7.46
C SER A 14 -2.41 -8.39 -7.44
N TYR A 15 -1.50 -7.58 -7.94
CA TYR A 15 -1.73 -6.15 -8.12
C TYR A 15 -1.23 -5.73 -9.48
N THR A 16 -1.67 -4.56 -9.92
CA THR A 16 -1.28 -4.05 -11.24
C THR A 16 -1.18 -2.53 -11.18
N GLY A 17 -0.54 -1.97 -12.18
CA GLY A 17 -0.39 -0.54 -12.31
C GLY A 17 1.04 -0.10 -12.14
N VAL A 18 1.35 1.06 -12.72
CA VAL A 18 2.66 1.67 -12.57
C VAL A 18 2.59 2.95 -11.76
N LYS A 19 1.39 3.49 -11.58
CA LYS A 19 1.17 4.68 -10.76
C LYS A 19 0.63 4.28 -9.41
N LEU A 20 1.03 5.01 -8.39
CA LEU A 20 0.52 4.76 -7.05
C LEU A 20 -0.77 5.53 -6.84
N PRO A 21 -1.70 5.01 -6.09
CA PRO A 21 -1.65 3.69 -5.46
C PRO A 21 -1.88 2.59 -6.50
N LEU A 22 -1.25 1.46 -6.28
CA LEU A 22 -1.44 0.31 -7.16
C LEU A 22 -2.85 -0.25 -6.98
N ARG A 23 -3.29 -1.03 -7.94
CA ARG A 23 -4.61 -1.65 -7.89
C ARG A 23 -4.48 -3.13 -7.59
N LEU A 24 -5.33 -3.59 -6.69
CA LEU A 24 -5.36 -5.02 -6.37
C LEU A 24 -6.36 -5.70 -7.29
N VAL A 25 -6.01 -6.88 -7.78
CA VAL A 25 -6.81 -7.56 -8.79
C VAL A 25 -7.08 -9.00 -8.37
N ASN A 26 -8.20 -9.51 -8.86
CA ASN A 26 -8.60 -10.90 -8.67
C ASN A 26 -8.80 -11.24 -7.19
N ALA A 27 -9.88 -10.71 -6.62
CA ALA A 27 -10.23 -10.98 -5.23
C ALA A 27 -10.41 -12.47 -5.02
N ILE A 28 -9.98 -12.95 -3.86
CA ILE A 28 -10.13 -14.34 -3.47
C ILE A 28 -10.77 -14.41 -2.10
N GLU A 29 -11.50 -15.50 -1.88
CA GLU A 29 -12.15 -15.72 -0.61
C GLU A 29 -11.15 -16.21 0.42
N PRO A 30 -11.37 -15.86 1.69
CA PRO A 30 -10.43 -16.28 2.73
C PRO A 30 -10.20 -17.80 2.79
N ASP A 31 -11.22 -18.60 2.49
CA ASP A 31 -11.04 -20.04 2.57
C ASP A 31 -10.21 -20.59 1.42
N GLN A 32 -9.89 -19.78 0.42
CA GLN A 32 -9.03 -20.20 -0.67
C GLN A 32 -7.56 -19.95 -0.39
N LEU A 33 -7.26 -19.25 0.70
CA LEU A 33 -5.88 -18.88 1.01
C LEU A 33 -5.02 -20.08 1.37
N SER A 34 -5.63 -21.12 1.94
CA SER A 34 -4.87 -22.27 2.37
C SER A 34 -4.23 -23.01 1.20
N ASN A 35 -4.72 -22.77 0.00
CA ASN A 35 -4.16 -23.41 -1.20
C ASN A 35 -3.20 -22.53 -1.95
N ARG A 36 -2.81 -21.41 -1.35
CA ARG A 36 -1.96 -20.45 -2.03
C ARG A 36 -0.72 -20.15 -1.24
N ASN A 37 0.41 -20.16 -1.94
CA ASN A 37 1.68 -19.76 -1.32
C ASN A 37 1.91 -18.26 -1.43
N THR A 38 1.22 -17.60 -2.37
CA THR A 38 1.39 -16.18 -2.61
C THR A 38 0.02 -15.53 -2.74
N PHE A 39 -0.16 -14.44 -2.03
CA PHE A 39 -1.39 -13.66 -2.14
C PHE A 39 -1.14 -12.25 -1.64
N ILE A 40 -2.09 -11.36 -1.92
CA ILE A 40 -2.06 -9.96 -1.50
C ILE A 40 -3.13 -9.76 -0.43
N ARG A 41 -2.76 -9.13 0.66
CA ARG A 41 -3.70 -8.76 1.71
C ARG A 41 -3.88 -7.26 1.64
N GLY A 42 -5.07 -6.81 1.26
CA GLY A 42 -5.35 -5.40 1.07
C GLY A 42 -6.16 -4.83 2.20
N PHE A 43 -5.85 -3.59 2.58
CA PHE A 43 -6.53 -2.89 3.67
C PHE A 43 -7.23 -1.67 3.11
N PHE A 44 -8.49 -1.51 3.48
CA PHE A 44 -9.33 -0.43 2.97
C PHE A 44 -9.92 0.34 4.13
N ASP A 45 -10.09 1.63 3.96
CA ASP A 45 -10.72 2.42 5.00
C ASP A 45 -12.23 2.36 4.86
N ARG A 46 -12.91 3.09 5.71
CA ARG A 46 -14.35 3.08 5.75
C ARG A 46 -14.98 3.55 4.45
N ALA A 47 -14.30 4.45 3.75
CA ALA A 47 -14.81 4.97 2.48
C ALA A 47 -14.47 4.06 1.31
N GLY A 48 -13.74 2.98 1.55
CA GLY A 48 -13.38 2.07 0.48
C GLY A 48 -12.07 2.37 -0.20
N ALA A 49 -11.32 3.34 0.30
CA ALA A 49 -10.02 3.67 -0.29
C ALA A 49 -8.95 2.71 0.21
N LEU A 50 -8.05 2.33 -0.67
CA LEU A 50 -6.96 1.43 -0.32
C LEU A 50 -5.94 2.16 0.53
N THR A 51 -5.79 1.73 1.78
CA THR A 51 -4.81 2.36 2.68
C THR A 51 -3.50 1.61 2.73
N GLY A 52 -3.44 0.44 2.13
CA GLY A 52 -2.20 -0.30 2.09
C GLY A 52 -2.43 -1.73 1.68
N PHE A 53 -1.33 -2.44 1.45
CA PHE A 53 -1.42 -3.87 1.20
C PHE A 53 -0.11 -4.54 1.55
N GLU A 54 -0.17 -5.86 1.71
CA GLU A 54 0.98 -6.68 1.98
C GLU A 54 1.01 -7.82 0.97
N LYS A 55 2.18 -8.08 0.40
CA LYS A 55 2.36 -9.26 -0.42
C LYS A 55 2.96 -10.35 0.45
N VAL A 56 2.23 -11.45 0.59
CA VAL A 56 2.64 -12.57 1.44
C VAL A 56 3.10 -13.71 0.54
N VAL A 57 4.30 -14.20 0.78
CA VAL A 57 4.90 -15.28 0.01
C VAL A 57 5.37 -16.34 0.99
N TYR A 58 4.79 -17.52 0.94
CA TYR A 58 5.13 -18.62 1.85
C TYR A 58 5.10 -18.16 3.30
N GLY A 59 4.07 -17.38 3.64
CA GLY A 59 3.88 -16.95 5.01
C GLY A 59 4.71 -15.74 5.42
N GLU A 60 5.54 -15.23 4.54
CA GLU A 60 6.40 -14.08 4.84
C GLU A 60 5.94 -12.86 4.07
N ILE A 61 5.98 -11.71 4.74
CA ILE A 61 5.61 -10.47 4.08
C ILE A 61 6.82 -9.96 3.30
N GLU A 62 6.71 -9.98 1.98
CA GLU A 62 7.79 -9.56 1.09
C GLU A 62 7.72 -8.09 0.75
N LEU A 63 6.53 -7.51 0.75
CA LEU A 63 6.33 -6.16 0.29
C LEU A 63 5.15 -5.57 1.03
N THR A 64 5.31 -4.34 1.48
CA THR A 64 4.23 -3.60 2.13
C THR A 64 4.13 -2.23 1.52
N HIS A 65 2.91 -1.81 1.17
CA HIS A 65 2.62 -0.45 0.77
C HIS A 65 1.66 0.15 1.77
N CYS A 66 1.90 1.40 2.16
CA CYS A 66 1.00 2.16 3.02
C CYS A 66 0.70 3.46 2.32
N TYR A 67 -0.57 3.82 2.23
CA TYR A 67 -1.00 5.01 1.50
C TYR A 67 -1.77 5.95 2.41
N ALA A 68 -1.51 7.23 2.28
CA ALA A 68 -2.28 8.27 2.94
C ALA A 68 -2.74 9.25 1.87
N TYR A 69 -3.92 9.85 2.08
CA TYR A 69 -4.55 10.67 1.06
C TYR A 69 -4.81 12.08 1.56
N HIS A 70 -4.81 13.02 0.63
CA HIS A 70 -5.25 14.38 0.91
C HIS A 70 -6.78 14.38 1.10
N PRO A 71 -7.32 15.39 1.76
CA PRO A 71 -8.77 15.45 1.93
C PRO A 71 -9.54 15.38 0.63
N GLY A 72 -8.94 15.85 -0.47
CA GLY A 72 -9.60 15.80 -1.77
C GLY A 72 -9.55 14.46 -2.47
N GLY A 73 -8.84 13.48 -1.90
CA GLY A 73 -8.78 12.15 -2.46
C GLY A 73 -7.51 11.80 -3.18
N ALA A 74 -6.65 12.77 -3.47
CA ALA A 74 -5.39 12.48 -4.14
C ALA A 74 -4.42 11.85 -3.15
N LEU A 75 -3.57 10.99 -3.65
CA LEU A 75 -2.56 10.35 -2.81
C LEU A 75 -1.61 11.41 -2.26
N ARG A 76 -1.39 11.39 -0.96
CA ARG A 76 -0.49 12.34 -0.31
C ARG A 76 0.86 11.71 -0.01
N ARG A 77 0.86 10.48 0.42
CA ARG A 77 2.09 9.81 0.82
C ARG A 77 1.97 8.32 0.55
N ALA A 78 3.07 7.73 0.12
CA ALA A 78 3.16 6.27 -0.04
C ALA A 78 4.45 5.82 0.60
N GLU A 79 4.34 4.83 1.48
CA GLU A 79 5.51 4.22 2.10
C GLU A 79 5.62 2.79 1.58
N ILE A 80 6.80 2.44 1.07
CA ILE A 80 7.03 1.15 0.45
C ILE A 80 8.15 0.46 1.21
N VAL A 81 7.84 -0.72 1.76
CA VAL A 81 8.82 -1.50 2.51
C VAL A 81 8.96 -2.84 1.81
N MET A 82 10.17 -3.15 1.39
CA MET A 82 10.47 -4.44 0.77
C MET A 82 11.37 -5.22 1.71
N LEU A 83 11.21 -6.54 1.69
CA LEU A 83 12.01 -7.42 2.52
C LEU A 83 13.49 -7.16 2.26
N ASP A 84 14.24 -6.95 3.35
CA ASP A 84 15.69 -6.73 3.28
C ASP A 84 16.08 -5.46 2.55
N GLU A 85 15.16 -4.50 2.43
CA GLU A 85 15.44 -3.23 1.78
C GLU A 85 15.09 -2.09 2.71
N GLU A 86 15.69 -0.93 2.47
CA GLU A 86 15.36 0.27 3.23
C GLU A 86 13.98 0.76 2.84
N PRO A 87 13.20 1.24 3.79
CA PRO A 87 11.88 1.80 3.44
C PRO A 87 12.03 3.02 2.54
N VAL A 88 11.09 3.17 1.63
CA VAL A 88 11.05 4.30 0.72
C VAL A 88 9.74 5.05 0.97
N THR A 89 9.83 6.36 1.14
CA THR A 89 8.65 7.18 1.35
C THR A 89 8.56 8.22 0.24
N LEU A 90 7.39 8.28 -0.40
CA LEU A 90 7.13 9.20 -1.49
C LEU A 90 6.02 10.15 -1.07
N HIS A 91 6.14 11.41 -1.48
CA HIS A 91 5.17 12.44 -1.14
C HIS A 91 4.60 13.05 -2.41
N PHE A 92 3.34 13.45 -2.35
CA PHE A 92 2.65 14.01 -3.50
C PHE A 92 1.83 15.21 -3.05
N ASP A 93 1.68 16.19 -3.93
CA ASP A 93 0.86 17.35 -3.61
C ASP A 93 -0.60 17.05 -3.91
N GLU A 94 -1.46 18.06 -3.71
CA GLU A 94 -2.89 17.84 -3.83
C GLU A 94 -3.35 17.57 -5.25
N SER A 95 -2.51 17.88 -6.22
CA SER A 95 -2.83 17.58 -7.61
C SER A 95 -2.38 16.17 -8.01
N GLY A 96 -1.66 15.51 -7.11
CA GLY A 96 -1.16 14.17 -7.40
C GLY A 96 0.24 14.16 -7.96
N ALA A 97 0.88 15.31 -8.05
CA ALA A 97 2.23 15.39 -8.59
C ALA A 97 3.26 15.05 -7.51
N PRO A 98 4.32 14.34 -7.87
CA PRO A 98 5.35 14.03 -6.88
C PRO A 98 6.01 15.29 -6.34
N ILE A 99 6.28 15.29 -5.04
CA ILE A 99 7.02 16.37 -4.42
C ILE A 99 8.46 15.92 -4.34
N THR A 100 9.30 16.54 -5.17
CA THR A 100 10.71 16.17 -5.19
C THR A 100 11.46 17.01 -4.19
N GLY A 101 12.64 16.56 -3.85
CA GLY A 101 13.47 17.29 -2.91
C GLY A 101 13.09 17.07 -1.47
N ALA A 102 11.94 16.61 -1.25
CA ALA A 102 11.56 16.28 0.11
C ALA A 102 12.28 15.05 0.58
N THR A 103 12.92 14.54 -0.24
CA THR A 103 13.52 13.32 0.06
C THR A 103 14.82 13.23 0.67
N ASN A 104 14.46 13.78 0.36
CA ASN A 104 15.12 13.38 0.58
C ASN A 104 15.68 13.15 1.25
N ALA A 105 15.38 13.37 1.00
CA ALA A 105 15.75 13.15 1.38
C ALA A 105 16.32 12.84 1.94
N SER A 106 16.08 13.02 1.79
CA SER A 106 16.61 12.79 2.04
C SER A 106 17.30 12.76 2.32
N GLY A 107 17.25 13.11 2.11
CA GLY A 107 17.76 13.27 2.13
C GLY A 107 18.32 13.49 2.07
N GLU A 108 18.14 13.90 1.94
CA GLU A 108 18.56 14.33 1.84
C GLU A 108 19.02 14.54 1.85
N ALA A 109 18.79 14.72 1.72
CA ALA A 109 19.02 15.09 1.66
C ALA A 109 19.56 15.39 1.62
N ARG A 110 19.56 15.65 1.46
CA ARG A 110 19.93 16.02 1.32
C ARG A 110 20.40 16.36 1.17
N SER A 111 20.34 16.66 0.83
CA SER A 111 20.62 16.87 0.61
C SER A 111 20.93 17.06 0.89
#